data_2ef54a336ab01e867e8d97eb56f2275e
#
_entry.id   2ef54a336ab01e867e8d97eb56f2275e
#
_cell.length_a   1.000
_cell.length_b   1.000
_cell.length_c   1.000
_cell.angle_alpha   90.00
_cell.angle_beta   90.00
_cell.angle_gamma   90.00
#
_symmetry.space_group_name_H-M   'P 1'
#
loop_
_entity.id
_entity.type
_entity.pdbx_description
1 polymer ?
#
loop_
_entity_poly.entity_id
_entity_poly.type
_entity_poly.pdbx_seq_one_letter_code
_entity_poly.pdbx_strand_id
1 'polypeptide(L)'
;MRAYGCIMAVVNEIRNLFPALSRKVYGKDLVYFDNAATSQRSQEVIDVWNRISIESNANIHRAVHRLADEATQAYEASRDAVKDFINAGLREEIVFTSGATAAVNLVAFSFGEAFVKEGDEVIVTEAEHHSNIVPWQMMCQRKGAVLKVLPVDESGHLMVDKLDDLLSEKTRIMAVTQISNVLGIINPVKEIIGKCHSRGVAVLVDGAQGVVHCKVDVQDLDCDFYVFSGHKMYAATGTGVLYGKKKWLEAMPPYMGGGEMVGTVTFAQTTYAPLPMKFEAGTQNFASTATLKPAVEFFNLLNNNELKQYEANIRDYLLDVLLHDERIRLYGVPRGTNDEKIPLFSFTVSGVHHEDLALILDKMGIAVRSGQMCAEPLMDRFGVTGMLRVSLAPYNTMEEAEYFVKCLNKAIDMLL
;
A
#
# COMPACT_ATOMS: atom_id res chain seq x y z
N MET A 1 -22.53 27.59 5.23
CA MET A 1 -21.87 27.88 6.52
C MET A 1 -22.16 26.84 7.61
N ARG A 2 -23.42 26.44 7.94
CA ARG A 2 -23.66 25.44 9.00
C ARG A 2 -23.10 24.03 8.66
N ALA A 3 -23.25 23.56 7.43
CA ALA A 3 -22.74 22.25 7.01
C ALA A 3 -21.20 22.20 7.01
N TYR A 4 -20.53 23.28 6.56
CA TYR A 4 -19.07 23.39 6.57
C TYR A 4 -18.52 23.39 8.01
N GLY A 5 -19.17 24.09 8.93
CA GLY A 5 -18.76 24.07 10.35
C GLY A 5 -18.91 22.69 11.01
N CYS A 6 -19.90 21.88 10.59
CA CYS A 6 -20.11 20.52 11.08
C CYS A 6 -18.99 19.58 10.60
N ILE A 7 -18.65 19.59 9.31
CA ILE A 7 -17.59 18.71 8.76
C ILE A 7 -16.22 19.06 9.31
N MET A 8 -15.90 20.34 9.50
CA MET A 8 -14.64 20.77 10.11
C MET A 8 -14.49 20.28 11.56
N ALA A 9 -15.58 20.17 12.31
CA ALA A 9 -15.55 19.57 13.65
C ALA A 9 -15.17 18.09 13.57
N VAL A 10 -15.76 17.32 12.64
CA VAL A 10 -15.44 15.91 12.41
C VAL A 10 -13.98 15.72 11.98
N VAL A 11 -13.48 16.52 11.03
CA VAL A 11 -12.08 16.47 10.59
C VAL A 11 -11.12 16.78 11.73
N ASN A 12 -11.43 17.78 12.57
CA ASN A 12 -10.62 18.10 13.75
C ASN A 12 -10.64 16.97 14.79
N GLU A 13 -11.80 16.33 15.02
CA GLU A 13 -11.89 15.14 15.87
C GLU A 13 -10.99 14.03 15.37
N ILE A 14 -11.04 13.72 14.07
CA ILE A 14 -10.15 12.73 13.43
C ILE A 14 -8.68 13.12 13.62
N ARG A 15 -8.32 14.37 13.32
CA ARG A 15 -6.94 14.87 13.43
C ARG A 15 -6.41 14.76 14.87
N ASN A 16 -7.22 15.00 15.87
CA ASN A 16 -6.85 14.90 17.29
C ASN A 16 -6.55 13.48 17.74
N LEU A 17 -6.98 12.45 16.98
CA LEU A 17 -6.59 11.06 17.25
C LEU A 17 -5.10 10.80 16.93
N PHE A 18 -4.43 11.67 16.19
CA PHE A 18 -3.06 11.51 15.69
C PHE A 18 -2.09 12.48 16.40
N PRO A 19 -1.44 12.08 17.49
CA PRO A 19 -0.66 12.99 18.34
C PRO A 19 0.52 13.66 17.62
N ALA A 20 1.11 12.98 16.61
CA ALA A 20 2.20 13.54 15.83
C ALA A 20 1.83 14.80 15.04
N LEU A 21 0.54 14.98 14.69
CA LEU A 21 0.07 16.12 13.91
C LEU A 21 -0.02 17.43 14.72
N SER A 22 0.07 17.36 16.05
CA SER A 22 0.14 18.55 16.92
C SER A 22 1.56 19.13 17.05
N ARG A 23 2.56 18.44 16.44
CA ARG A 23 3.95 18.83 16.55
C ARG A 23 4.25 20.09 15.72
N LYS A 24 5.15 20.93 16.23
CA LYS A 24 5.74 22.04 15.47
C LYS A 24 7.09 21.62 14.85
N VAL A 25 7.31 22.03 13.61
CA VAL A 25 8.56 21.84 12.85
C VAL A 25 9.08 23.22 12.45
N TYR A 26 10.29 23.56 12.85
CA TYR A 26 10.88 24.90 12.69
C TYR A 26 9.98 26.04 13.22
N GLY A 27 9.25 25.78 14.31
CA GLY A 27 8.30 26.74 14.91
C GLY A 27 6.98 26.93 14.14
N LYS A 28 6.75 26.18 13.06
CA LYS A 28 5.52 26.14 12.27
C LYS A 28 4.69 24.92 12.65
N ASP A 29 3.38 24.99 12.49
CA ASP A 29 2.51 23.84 12.60
C ASP A 29 2.84 22.84 11.48
N LEU A 30 2.86 21.56 11.81
CA LEU A 30 3.19 20.50 10.84
C LEU A 30 2.05 20.32 9.84
N VAL A 31 2.35 20.47 8.55
CA VAL A 31 1.54 19.99 7.43
C VAL A 31 2.18 18.71 6.91
N TYR A 32 1.54 17.56 7.16
CA TYR A 32 2.08 16.26 6.77
C TYR A 32 1.41 15.75 5.50
N PHE A 33 2.10 15.86 4.38
CA PHE A 33 1.65 15.47 3.04
C PHE A 33 2.52 14.37 2.40
N ASP A 34 3.14 13.50 3.23
CA ASP A 34 3.89 12.31 2.78
C ASP A 34 3.19 10.99 3.18
N ASN A 35 1.85 10.98 3.20
CA ASN A 35 1.06 9.84 3.67
C ASN A 35 1.22 8.57 2.82
N ALA A 36 1.45 8.70 1.52
CA ALA A 36 1.69 7.56 0.63
C ALA A 36 3.03 6.84 0.89
N ALA A 37 3.96 7.46 1.62
CA ALA A 37 5.17 6.81 2.12
C ALA A 37 4.90 6.06 3.42
N THR A 38 4.30 6.73 4.40
CA THR A 38 3.80 6.16 5.66
C THR A 38 2.74 7.07 6.24
N SER A 39 1.64 6.53 6.76
CA SER A 39 0.64 7.32 7.48
C SER A 39 1.06 7.55 8.94
N GLN A 40 0.47 8.56 9.59
CA GLN A 40 0.61 8.75 11.02
C GLN A 40 -0.17 7.68 11.79
N ARG A 41 0.15 7.46 13.07
CA ARG A 41 -0.53 6.48 13.93
C ARG A 41 -1.47 7.19 14.88
N SER A 42 -2.67 6.63 15.03
CA SER A 42 -3.59 7.10 16.05
C SER A 42 -3.09 6.72 17.45
N GLN A 43 -3.58 7.45 18.46
CA GLN A 43 -3.27 7.17 19.87
C GLN A 43 -3.65 5.72 20.23
N GLU A 44 -4.80 5.23 19.75
CA GLU A 44 -5.26 3.86 20.00
C GLU A 44 -4.26 2.80 19.49
N VAL A 45 -3.69 3.00 18.29
CA VAL A 45 -2.65 2.12 17.74
C VAL A 45 -1.39 2.12 18.61
N ILE A 46 -0.99 3.30 19.11
CA ILE A 46 0.15 3.45 20.02
C ILE A 46 -0.13 2.76 21.35
N ASP A 47 -1.32 2.91 21.89
CA ASP A 47 -1.72 2.33 23.18
C ASP A 47 -1.80 0.81 23.11
N VAL A 48 -2.32 0.24 22.02
CA VAL A 48 -2.32 -1.23 21.82
C VAL A 48 -0.91 -1.78 21.77
N TRP A 49 0.00 -1.13 21.03
CA TRP A 49 1.40 -1.57 20.96
C TRP A 49 2.10 -1.50 22.31
N ASN A 50 1.90 -0.40 23.05
CA ASN A 50 2.44 -0.20 24.40
C ASN A 50 1.88 -1.23 25.39
N ARG A 51 0.57 -1.44 25.39
CA ARG A 51 -0.10 -2.41 26.28
C ARG A 51 0.45 -3.82 26.11
N ILE A 52 0.56 -4.30 24.87
CA ILE A 52 1.12 -5.63 24.61
C ILE A 52 2.57 -5.71 25.06
N SER A 53 3.36 -4.67 24.82
CA SER A 53 4.78 -4.65 25.21
C SER A 53 4.97 -4.62 26.74
N ILE A 54 4.06 -4.03 27.49
CA ILE A 54 4.14 -3.84 28.93
C ILE A 54 3.45 -4.98 29.69
N GLU A 55 2.27 -5.42 29.23
CA GLU A 55 1.38 -6.27 30.01
C GLU A 55 1.39 -7.74 29.56
N SER A 56 1.63 -8.04 28.26
CA SER A 56 1.51 -9.39 27.70
C SER A 56 2.64 -9.75 26.72
N ASN A 57 3.85 -9.23 26.93
CA ASN A 57 5.01 -9.55 26.09
C ASN A 57 5.47 -11.00 26.31
N ALA A 58 4.91 -11.91 25.50
CA ALA A 58 5.22 -13.34 25.55
C ALA A 58 5.13 -13.97 24.16
N ASN A 59 5.87 -15.07 23.95
CA ASN A 59 5.79 -15.81 22.69
C ASN A 59 4.38 -16.39 22.50
N ILE A 60 3.84 -16.19 21.30
CA ILE A 60 2.46 -16.57 20.94
C ILE A 60 2.35 -18.06 20.57
N HIS A 61 1.13 -18.62 20.59
CA HIS A 61 0.68 -19.95 20.15
C HIS A 61 1.16 -21.15 21.00
N ARG A 62 2.40 -21.21 21.48
CA ARG A 62 2.97 -22.44 22.09
C ARG A 62 3.04 -22.46 23.60
N ALA A 63 3.01 -21.31 24.24
CA ALA A 63 3.10 -21.26 25.70
C ALA A 63 1.71 -21.39 26.36
N VAL A 64 1.65 -22.07 27.51
CA VAL A 64 0.39 -22.36 28.22
C VAL A 64 0.15 -21.42 29.40
N HIS A 65 0.73 -20.23 29.41
CA HIS A 65 0.55 -19.24 30.46
C HIS A 65 -0.23 -18.01 29.94
N ARG A 66 -0.87 -17.32 30.88
CA ARG A 66 -1.81 -16.23 30.60
C ARG A 66 -1.27 -15.15 29.65
N LEU A 67 -0.02 -14.71 29.85
CA LEU A 67 0.57 -13.65 28.99
C LEU A 67 0.65 -14.08 27.52
N ALA A 68 1.01 -15.35 27.26
CA ALA A 68 1.07 -15.89 25.91
C ALA A 68 -0.33 -16.04 25.29
N ASP A 69 -1.34 -16.40 26.10
CA ASP A 69 -2.72 -16.48 25.64
C ASP A 69 -3.25 -15.09 25.26
N GLU A 70 -3.05 -14.08 26.10
CA GLU A 70 -3.43 -12.68 25.82
C GLU A 70 -2.75 -12.13 24.56
N ALA A 71 -1.44 -12.36 24.40
CA ALA A 71 -0.71 -11.95 23.18
C ALA A 71 -1.21 -12.69 21.93
N THR A 72 -1.50 -13.99 22.04
CA THR A 72 -2.07 -14.80 20.96
C THR A 72 -3.46 -14.29 20.56
N GLN A 73 -4.32 -14.01 21.53
CA GLN A 73 -5.66 -13.47 21.28
C GLN A 73 -5.59 -12.12 20.54
N ALA A 74 -4.70 -11.22 20.94
CA ALA A 74 -4.53 -9.93 20.30
C ALA A 74 -4.03 -10.08 18.84
N TYR A 75 -3.06 -10.96 18.60
CA TYR A 75 -2.53 -11.30 17.28
C TYR A 75 -3.62 -11.87 16.37
N GLU A 76 -4.35 -12.85 16.84
CA GLU A 76 -5.36 -13.56 16.08
C GLU A 76 -6.64 -12.72 15.87
N ALA A 77 -6.98 -11.83 16.82
CA ALA A 77 -8.05 -10.84 16.62
C ALA A 77 -7.75 -9.86 15.48
N SER A 78 -6.46 -9.54 15.24
CA SER A 78 -6.06 -8.75 14.09
C SER A 78 -6.23 -9.51 12.78
N ARG A 79 -6.03 -10.84 12.77
CA ARG A 79 -6.28 -11.67 11.59
C ARG A 79 -7.77 -11.66 11.22
N ASP A 80 -8.64 -11.81 12.22
CA ASP A 80 -10.08 -11.76 12.01
C ASP A 80 -10.52 -10.38 11.51
N ALA A 81 -10.02 -9.30 12.12
CA ALA A 81 -10.31 -7.93 11.69
C ALA A 81 -9.87 -7.67 10.24
N VAL A 82 -8.67 -8.12 9.86
CA VAL A 82 -8.16 -7.99 8.49
C VAL A 82 -8.99 -8.81 7.52
N LYS A 83 -9.32 -10.06 7.85
CA LYS A 83 -10.18 -10.93 7.05
C LYS A 83 -11.51 -10.24 6.72
N ASP A 84 -12.18 -9.70 7.73
CA ASP A 84 -13.46 -9.02 7.57
C ASP A 84 -13.31 -7.69 6.79
N PHE A 85 -12.24 -6.96 7.02
CA PHE A 85 -11.96 -5.67 6.38
C PHE A 85 -11.81 -5.75 4.86
N ILE A 86 -11.13 -6.80 4.36
CA ILE A 86 -10.97 -7.03 2.92
C ILE A 86 -11.97 -8.04 2.35
N ASN A 87 -12.96 -8.47 3.15
CA ASN A 87 -13.96 -9.48 2.80
C ASN A 87 -13.35 -10.80 2.29
N ALA A 88 -12.27 -11.29 2.96
CA ALA A 88 -11.72 -12.61 2.64
C ALA A 88 -12.66 -13.74 3.11
N GLY A 89 -12.75 -14.83 2.33
CA GLY A 89 -13.66 -15.93 2.61
C GLY A 89 -13.27 -16.75 3.83
N LEU A 90 -11.98 -17.00 4.00
CA LEU A 90 -11.44 -17.87 5.03
C LEU A 90 -10.32 -17.16 5.81
N ARG A 91 -10.23 -17.47 7.10
CA ARG A 91 -9.19 -16.94 7.99
C ARG A 91 -7.79 -17.42 7.60
N GLU A 92 -7.68 -18.64 7.12
CA GLU A 92 -6.43 -19.24 6.65
C GLU A 92 -5.89 -18.63 5.35
N GLU A 93 -6.64 -17.77 4.69
CA GLU A 93 -6.21 -17.01 3.52
C GLU A 93 -5.43 -15.74 3.88
N ILE A 94 -5.39 -15.38 5.18
CA ILE A 94 -4.66 -14.23 5.71
C ILE A 94 -3.33 -14.69 6.30
N VAL A 95 -2.22 -14.29 5.69
CA VAL A 95 -0.86 -14.55 6.15
C VAL A 95 -0.22 -13.23 6.56
N PHE A 96 0.32 -13.16 7.76
CA PHE A 96 1.04 -11.99 8.23
C PHE A 96 2.50 -12.02 7.76
N THR A 97 2.98 -10.86 7.34
CA THR A 97 4.34 -10.64 6.86
C THR A 97 4.91 -9.37 7.49
N SER A 98 6.17 -9.05 7.23
CA SER A 98 6.77 -7.78 7.69
C SER A 98 6.38 -6.55 6.85
N GLY A 99 5.60 -6.72 5.80
CA GLY A 99 5.14 -5.66 4.88
C GLY A 99 4.82 -6.21 3.49
N ALA A 100 4.24 -5.38 2.62
CA ALA A 100 3.91 -5.74 1.24
C ALA A 100 5.12 -6.31 0.48
N THR A 101 6.31 -5.73 0.66
CA THR A 101 7.55 -6.24 0.04
C THR A 101 7.81 -7.70 0.40
N ALA A 102 7.67 -8.07 1.68
CA ALA A 102 7.85 -9.45 2.12
C ALA A 102 6.75 -10.37 1.56
N ALA A 103 5.53 -9.87 1.49
CA ALA A 103 4.39 -10.59 0.92
C ALA A 103 4.59 -10.90 -0.58
N VAL A 104 5.02 -9.91 -1.38
CA VAL A 104 5.36 -10.12 -2.81
C VAL A 104 6.51 -11.11 -2.96
N ASN A 105 7.59 -10.98 -2.16
CA ASN A 105 8.71 -11.93 -2.20
C ASN A 105 8.27 -13.36 -1.85
N LEU A 106 7.39 -13.54 -0.87
CA LEU A 106 6.82 -14.84 -0.53
C LEU A 106 6.10 -15.44 -1.73
N VAL A 107 5.20 -14.69 -2.37
CA VAL A 107 4.47 -15.18 -3.54
C VAL A 107 5.43 -15.45 -4.70
N ALA A 108 6.33 -14.52 -5.03
CA ALA A 108 7.27 -14.67 -6.13
C ALA A 108 8.18 -15.90 -5.95
N PHE A 109 8.61 -16.19 -4.71
CA PHE A 109 9.37 -17.39 -4.42
C PHE A 109 8.50 -18.65 -4.50
N SER A 110 7.46 -18.74 -3.67
CA SER A 110 6.69 -19.97 -3.48
C SER A 110 5.84 -20.33 -4.69
N PHE A 111 5.22 -19.34 -5.35
CA PHE A 111 4.50 -19.53 -6.60
C PHE A 111 5.48 -19.91 -7.74
N GLY A 112 6.63 -19.20 -7.80
CA GLY A 112 7.68 -19.49 -8.77
C GLY A 112 8.19 -20.93 -8.67
N GLU A 113 8.43 -21.43 -7.44
CA GLU A 113 8.88 -22.82 -7.25
C GLU A 113 7.81 -23.86 -7.66
N ALA A 114 6.54 -23.58 -7.39
CA ALA A 114 5.46 -24.51 -7.66
C ALA A 114 4.99 -24.52 -9.13
N PHE A 115 4.96 -23.36 -9.79
CA PHE A 115 4.17 -23.18 -11.02
C PHE A 115 4.95 -22.58 -12.20
N VAL A 116 6.18 -22.07 -12.00
CA VAL A 116 6.95 -21.44 -13.06
C VAL A 116 8.12 -22.33 -13.50
N LYS A 117 8.26 -22.50 -14.81
CA LYS A 117 9.31 -23.28 -15.48
C LYS A 117 10.11 -22.38 -16.42
N GLU A 118 11.23 -22.89 -16.93
CA GLU A 118 12.03 -22.24 -17.95
C GLU A 118 11.17 -21.90 -19.19
N GLY A 119 11.29 -20.67 -19.65
CA GLY A 119 10.54 -20.11 -20.78
C GLY A 119 9.09 -19.74 -20.50
N ASP A 120 8.59 -19.93 -19.26
CA ASP A 120 7.31 -19.35 -18.83
C ASP A 120 7.41 -17.82 -18.70
N GLU A 121 6.28 -17.15 -18.61
CA GLU A 121 6.17 -15.68 -18.63
C GLU A 121 5.47 -15.16 -17.38
N VAL A 122 5.96 -14.01 -16.90
CA VAL A 122 5.37 -13.23 -15.82
C VAL A 122 5.12 -11.81 -16.33
N ILE A 123 3.97 -11.24 -16.03
CA ILE A 123 3.63 -9.87 -16.43
C ILE A 123 3.64 -8.98 -15.20
N VAL A 124 4.30 -7.83 -15.30
CA VAL A 124 4.19 -6.70 -14.36
C VAL A 124 3.73 -5.47 -15.14
N THR A 125 3.40 -4.36 -14.45
CA THR A 125 3.11 -3.11 -15.15
C THR A 125 4.26 -2.11 -15.03
N GLU A 126 4.30 -1.14 -15.92
CA GLU A 126 5.28 -0.04 -15.88
C GLU A 126 5.03 0.93 -14.71
N ALA A 127 3.84 0.86 -14.07
CA ALA A 127 3.45 1.69 -12.94
C ALA A 127 3.77 1.08 -11.57
N GLU A 128 4.49 -0.06 -11.52
CA GLU A 128 4.74 -0.78 -10.27
C GLU A 128 5.78 -0.08 -9.38
N HIS A 129 5.58 -0.22 -8.07
CA HIS A 129 6.62 0.04 -7.08
C HIS A 129 7.72 -1.04 -7.20
N HIS A 130 8.98 -0.72 -6.87
CA HIS A 130 10.10 -1.66 -6.92
C HIS A 130 9.83 -2.98 -6.19
N SER A 131 9.08 -2.95 -5.09
CA SER A 131 8.69 -4.16 -4.34
C SER A 131 7.80 -5.12 -5.15
N ASN A 132 7.18 -4.64 -6.23
CA ASN A 132 6.38 -5.46 -7.15
C ASN A 132 7.01 -5.61 -8.54
N ILE A 133 8.30 -5.28 -8.68
CA ILE A 133 9.12 -5.55 -9.88
C ILE A 133 10.26 -6.50 -9.52
N VAL A 134 11.10 -6.11 -8.57
CA VAL A 134 12.38 -6.78 -8.27
C VAL A 134 12.20 -8.25 -7.86
N PRO A 135 11.23 -8.63 -7.00
CA PRO A 135 11.02 -10.04 -6.66
C PRO A 135 10.71 -10.91 -7.89
N TRP A 136 9.95 -10.37 -8.85
CA TRP A 136 9.62 -11.06 -10.09
C TRP A 136 10.82 -11.17 -11.02
N GLN A 137 11.66 -10.14 -11.14
CA GLN A 137 12.93 -10.22 -11.86
C GLN A 137 13.84 -11.31 -11.28
N MET A 138 14.00 -11.32 -9.95
CA MET A 138 14.81 -12.34 -9.26
C MET A 138 14.26 -13.74 -9.48
N MET A 139 12.95 -13.92 -9.44
CA MET A 139 12.29 -15.20 -9.71
C MET A 139 12.49 -15.63 -11.17
N CYS A 140 12.26 -14.74 -12.13
CA CYS A 140 12.47 -15.02 -13.56
C CYS A 140 13.92 -15.42 -13.84
N GLN A 141 14.90 -14.72 -13.29
CA GLN A 141 16.32 -15.07 -13.43
C GLN A 141 16.60 -16.47 -12.87
N ARG A 142 16.09 -16.79 -11.69
CA ARG A 142 16.30 -18.10 -11.05
C ARG A 142 15.65 -19.23 -11.82
N LYS A 143 14.47 -19.02 -12.43
CA LYS A 143 13.66 -20.03 -13.10
C LYS A 143 13.89 -20.10 -14.62
N GLY A 144 14.66 -19.17 -15.21
CA GLY A 144 14.77 -19.05 -16.67
C GLY A 144 13.47 -18.58 -17.32
N ALA A 145 12.63 -17.85 -16.59
CA ALA A 145 11.38 -17.30 -17.08
C ALA A 145 11.56 -15.88 -17.66
N VAL A 146 10.58 -15.40 -18.39
CA VAL A 146 10.59 -14.10 -19.07
C VAL A 146 9.68 -13.12 -18.33
N LEU A 147 10.21 -11.94 -17.99
CA LEU A 147 9.43 -10.84 -17.47
C LEU A 147 8.91 -9.96 -18.63
N LYS A 148 7.60 -9.80 -18.72
CA LYS A 148 6.91 -8.91 -19.67
C LYS A 148 6.35 -7.70 -18.91
N VAL A 149 6.20 -6.56 -19.61
CA VAL A 149 5.74 -5.31 -19.01
C VAL A 149 4.53 -4.79 -19.76
N LEU A 150 3.43 -4.56 -19.03
CA LEU A 150 2.27 -3.83 -19.54
C LEU A 150 2.56 -2.31 -19.41
N PRO A 151 2.65 -1.58 -20.52
CA PRO A 151 3.04 -0.17 -20.49
C PRO A 151 1.94 0.75 -19.97
N VAL A 152 2.34 1.96 -19.60
CA VAL A 152 1.45 3.10 -19.41
C VAL A 152 1.48 4.02 -20.62
N ASP A 153 0.42 4.81 -20.82
CA ASP A 153 0.41 5.89 -21.80
C ASP A 153 1.09 7.17 -21.27
N GLU A 154 1.02 8.25 -22.03
CA GLU A 154 1.62 9.54 -21.67
C GLU A 154 0.97 10.20 -20.44
N SER A 155 -0.28 9.83 -20.11
CA SER A 155 -1.01 10.30 -18.94
C SER A 155 -0.77 9.42 -17.70
N GLY A 156 -0.11 8.26 -17.86
CA GLY A 156 0.21 7.31 -16.77
C GLY A 156 -0.86 6.25 -16.54
N HIS A 157 -1.85 6.12 -17.40
CA HIS A 157 -2.83 5.05 -17.33
C HIS A 157 -2.32 3.78 -18.00
N LEU A 158 -2.62 2.62 -17.40
CA LEU A 158 -2.29 1.31 -17.99
C LEU A 158 -2.95 1.14 -19.35
N MET A 159 -2.18 0.67 -20.33
CA MET A 159 -2.69 0.37 -21.67
C MET A 159 -3.31 -1.03 -21.70
N VAL A 160 -4.48 -1.19 -21.05
CA VAL A 160 -5.14 -2.49 -20.84
C VAL A 160 -5.52 -3.19 -22.15
N ASP A 161 -5.70 -2.45 -23.23
CA ASP A 161 -5.90 -2.95 -24.59
C ASP A 161 -4.71 -3.80 -25.07
N LYS A 162 -3.49 -3.50 -24.64
CA LYS A 162 -2.28 -4.29 -24.97
C LYS A 162 -2.11 -5.54 -24.15
N LEU A 163 -2.92 -5.76 -23.10
CA LEU A 163 -2.77 -6.94 -22.25
C LEU A 163 -3.02 -8.24 -23.01
N ASP A 164 -3.99 -8.25 -23.94
CA ASP A 164 -4.31 -9.44 -24.74
C ASP A 164 -3.14 -9.89 -25.62
N ASP A 165 -2.29 -8.96 -26.07
CA ASP A 165 -1.08 -9.25 -26.84
C ASP A 165 0.07 -9.79 -25.99
N LEU A 166 0.07 -9.47 -24.69
CA LEU A 166 1.08 -9.94 -23.73
C LEU A 166 0.74 -11.32 -23.16
N LEU A 167 -0.55 -11.66 -23.04
CA LEU A 167 -1.04 -12.92 -22.52
C LEU A 167 -0.81 -14.06 -23.52
N SER A 168 -0.12 -15.11 -23.11
CA SER A 168 0.13 -16.31 -23.90
C SER A 168 -0.13 -17.59 -23.08
N GLU A 169 -0.04 -18.76 -23.69
CA GLU A 169 -0.12 -20.05 -23.00
C GLU A 169 1.03 -20.27 -21.99
N LYS A 170 2.11 -19.49 -22.11
CA LYS A 170 3.26 -19.53 -21.19
C LYS A 170 3.10 -18.60 -20.00
N THR A 171 2.15 -17.65 -20.03
CA THR A 171 1.95 -16.70 -18.94
C THR A 171 1.39 -17.42 -17.72
N ARG A 172 2.01 -17.24 -16.54
CA ARG A 172 1.64 -17.93 -15.29
C ARG A 172 0.98 -17.00 -14.28
N ILE A 173 1.51 -15.79 -14.17
CA ILE A 173 1.03 -14.81 -13.19
C ILE A 173 1.24 -13.40 -13.72
N MET A 174 0.31 -12.52 -13.37
CA MET A 174 0.44 -11.08 -13.52
C MET A 174 0.46 -10.42 -12.14
N ALA A 175 1.37 -9.47 -11.93
CA ALA A 175 1.37 -8.60 -10.75
C ALA A 175 1.03 -7.18 -11.16
N VAL A 176 0.06 -6.57 -10.47
CA VAL A 176 -0.47 -5.25 -10.81
C VAL A 176 -0.77 -4.42 -9.58
N THR A 177 -0.34 -3.15 -9.58
CA THR A 177 -0.72 -2.21 -8.52
C THR A 177 -2.17 -1.74 -8.69
N GLN A 178 -2.94 -1.75 -7.59
CA GLN A 178 -4.32 -1.24 -7.61
C GLN A 178 -4.35 0.28 -7.76
N ILE A 179 -3.45 0.98 -7.06
CA ILE A 179 -3.30 2.43 -7.15
C ILE A 179 -1.82 2.76 -7.22
N SER A 180 -1.42 3.53 -8.23
CA SER A 180 -0.03 3.97 -8.36
C SER A 180 0.37 4.88 -7.20
N ASN A 181 1.46 4.52 -6.51
CA ASN A 181 2.04 5.33 -5.43
C ASN A 181 2.72 6.61 -5.93
N VAL A 182 2.89 6.76 -7.24
CA VAL A 182 3.44 7.96 -7.90
C VAL A 182 2.31 8.79 -8.47
N LEU A 183 1.42 8.18 -9.24
CA LEU A 183 0.43 8.92 -10.05
C LEU A 183 -0.90 9.15 -9.32
N GLY A 184 -1.19 8.33 -8.29
CA GLY A 184 -2.47 8.35 -7.60
C GLY A 184 -3.64 7.83 -8.45
N ILE A 185 -3.38 7.30 -9.63
CA ILE A 185 -4.40 6.74 -10.54
C ILE A 185 -4.85 5.38 -10.02
N ILE A 186 -6.17 5.17 -10.02
CA ILE A 186 -6.83 3.91 -9.69
C ILE A 186 -6.88 3.05 -10.95
N ASN A 187 -6.18 1.93 -10.94
CA ASN A 187 -6.13 1.02 -12.07
C ASN A 187 -7.38 0.11 -12.14
N PRO A 188 -7.84 -0.29 -13.31
CA PRO A 188 -9.02 -1.13 -13.51
C PRO A 188 -8.67 -2.61 -13.23
N VAL A 189 -8.26 -2.93 -11.99
CA VAL A 189 -7.74 -4.26 -11.63
C VAL A 189 -8.77 -5.37 -11.81
N LYS A 190 -10.06 -5.10 -11.64
CA LYS A 190 -11.13 -6.10 -11.85
C LYS A 190 -11.22 -6.53 -13.32
N GLU A 191 -11.10 -5.58 -14.26
CA GLU A 191 -11.04 -5.88 -15.69
C GLU A 191 -9.79 -6.70 -16.04
N ILE A 192 -8.62 -6.27 -15.53
CA ILE A 192 -7.34 -6.95 -15.73
C ILE A 192 -7.40 -8.39 -15.22
N ILE A 193 -7.95 -8.60 -14.00
CA ILE A 193 -8.14 -9.95 -13.43
C ILE A 193 -9.02 -10.80 -14.34
N GLY A 194 -10.14 -10.28 -14.81
CA GLY A 194 -11.03 -11.00 -15.73
C GLY A 194 -10.34 -11.45 -17.02
N LYS A 195 -9.52 -10.57 -17.65
CA LYS A 195 -8.71 -10.91 -18.82
C LYS A 195 -7.68 -12.00 -18.52
N CYS A 196 -6.94 -11.88 -17.42
CA CYS A 196 -5.96 -12.87 -16.99
C CYS A 196 -6.61 -14.23 -16.71
N HIS A 197 -7.69 -14.25 -15.94
CA HIS A 197 -8.41 -15.49 -15.60
C HIS A 197 -9.00 -16.20 -16.81
N SER A 198 -9.45 -15.46 -17.83
CA SER A 198 -9.94 -16.05 -19.08
C SER A 198 -8.86 -16.87 -19.83
N ARG A 199 -7.59 -16.65 -19.49
CA ARG A 199 -6.42 -17.36 -20.03
C ARG A 199 -5.73 -18.27 -18.99
N GLY A 200 -6.36 -18.46 -17.80
CA GLY A 200 -5.80 -19.29 -16.73
C GLY A 200 -4.59 -18.69 -16.01
N VAL A 201 -4.38 -17.38 -16.10
CA VAL A 201 -3.26 -16.65 -15.50
C VAL A 201 -3.67 -16.14 -14.11
N ALA A 202 -2.88 -16.46 -13.08
CA ALA A 202 -3.09 -15.97 -11.72
C ALA A 202 -2.77 -14.46 -11.62
N VAL A 203 -3.42 -13.75 -10.66
CA VAL A 203 -3.17 -12.31 -10.46
C VAL A 203 -2.85 -11.98 -9.01
N LEU A 204 -1.71 -11.30 -8.82
CA LEU A 204 -1.36 -10.62 -7.57
C LEU A 204 -1.67 -9.13 -7.71
N VAL A 205 -2.44 -8.61 -6.77
CA VAL A 205 -2.73 -7.17 -6.66
C VAL A 205 -1.89 -6.56 -5.54
N ASP A 206 -1.04 -5.58 -5.89
CA ASP A 206 -0.42 -4.71 -4.88
C ASP A 206 -1.46 -3.67 -4.44
N GLY A 207 -2.03 -3.91 -3.28
CA GLY A 207 -3.02 -3.07 -2.62
C GLY A 207 -2.45 -2.07 -1.63
N ALA A 208 -1.13 -1.81 -1.63
CA ALA A 208 -0.48 -0.97 -0.62
C ALA A 208 -1.07 0.45 -0.52
N GLN A 209 -1.55 1.01 -1.63
CA GLN A 209 -2.34 2.25 -1.65
C GLN A 209 -3.85 1.95 -1.70
N GLY A 210 -4.22 0.85 -2.36
CA GLY A 210 -5.63 0.48 -2.55
C GLY A 210 -6.37 0.27 -1.24
N VAL A 211 -5.79 -0.43 -0.29
CA VAL A 211 -6.39 -0.72 1.03
C VAL A 211 -6.71 0.53 1.85
N VAL A 212 -6.02 1.64 1.57
CA VAL A 212 -6.20 2.93 2.27
C VAL A 212 -7.33 3.76 1.66
N HIS A 213 -7.45 3.72 0.33
CA HIS A 213 -8.28 4.67 -0.42
C HIS A 213 -9.54 4.04 -1.04
N CYS A 214 -9.59 2.71 -1.16
CA CYS A 214 -10.71 1.99 -1.72
C CYS A 214 -11.34 1.04 -0.70
N LYS A 215 -12.65 0.79 -0.82
CA LYS A 215 -13.24 -0.38 -0.17
C LYS A 215 -12.74 -1.63 -0.91
N VAL A 216 -11.92 -2.43 -0.24
CA VAL A 216 -11.40 -3.68 -0.80
C VAL A 216 -12.36 -4.82 -0.52
N ASP A 217 -12.70 -5.57 -1.56
CA ASP A 217 -13.44 -6.81 -1.50
C ASP A 217 -12.73 -7.83 -2.39
N VAL A 218 -11.92 -8.69 -1.76
CA VAL A 218 -11.08 -9.65 -2.52
C VAL A 218 -11.90 -10.74 -3.18
N GLN A 219 -13.13 -11.02 -2.68
CA GLN A 219 -14.03 -11.97 -3.32
C GLN A 219 -14.67 -11.36 -4.58
N ASP A 220 -15.10 -10.09 -4.54
CA ASP A 220 -15.65 -9.37 -5.70
C ASP A 220 -14.57 -9.07 -6.74
N LEU A 221 -13.36 -8.74 -6.32
CA LEU A 221 -12.20 -8.58 -7.22
C LEU A 221 -11.79 -9.91 -7.86
N ASP A 222 -12.02 -11.02 -7.17
CA ASP A 222 -11.59 -12.37 -7.55
C ASP A 222 -10.06 -12.48 -7.75
N CYS A 223 -9.24 -11.64 -7.11
CA CYS A 223 -7.79 -11.73 -7.19
C CYS A 223 -7.27 -13.00 -6.51
N ASP A 224 -6.15 -13.55 -7.01
CA ASP A 224 -5.54 -14.74 -6.41
C ASP A 224 -4.68 -14.41 -5.20
N PHE A 225 -4.06 -13.23 -5.21
CA PHE A 225 -3.29 -12.68 -4.11
C PHE A 225 -3.54 -11.17 -3.99
N TYR A 226 -3.57 -10.68 -2.74
CA TYR A 226 -3.66 -9.25 -2.44
C TYR A 226 -2.69 -8.92 -1.32
N VAL A 227 -1.84 -7.88 -1.50
CA VAL A 227 -0.78 -7.55 -0.54
C VAL A 227 -0.85 -6.10 -0.10
N PHE A 228 -0.56 -5.84 1.18
CA PHE A 228 -0.43 -4.49 1.70
C PHE A 228 0.45 -4.40 2.95
N SER A 229 0.82 -3.18 3.33
CA SER A 229 1.64 -2.88 4.50
C SER A 229 0.83 -2.15 5.57
N GLY A 230 1.00 -2.54 6.83
CA GLY A 230 0.31 -1.93 7.96
C GLY A 230 0.65 -0.44 8.13
N HIS A 231 1.91 -0.05 7.95
CA HIS A 231 2.35 1.33 8.17
C HIS A 231 1.74 2.37 7.22
N LYS A 232 1.12 1.96 6.11
CA LYS A 232 0.39 2.86 5.20
C LYS A 232 -1.07 3.00 5.58
N MET A 233 -1.62 1.99 6.28
CA MET A 233 -2.99 1.97 6.75
C MET A 233 -3.11 2.26 8.26
N TYR A 234 -2.29 3.18 8.77
CA TYR A 234 -2.30 3.71 10.15
C TYR A 234 -1.78 2.75 11.23
N ALA A 235 -1.42 1.51 10.91
CA ALA A 235 -0.85 0.54 11.84
C ALA A 235 0.66 0.71 12.04
N ALA A 236 1.27 -0.11 12.90
CA ALA A 236 2.72 -0.08 13.15
C ALA A 236 3.53 -0.51 11.91
N THR A 237 4.80 -0.09 11.88
CA THR A 237 5.81 -0.61 10.93
C THR A 237 6.15 -2.06 11.25
N GLY A 238 6.70 -2.78 10.27
CA GLY A 238 7.15 -4.17 10.47
C GLY A 238 6.01 -5.19 10.50
N THR A 239 4.82 -4.79 10.00
CA THR A 239 3.69 -5.70 9.77
C THR A 239 3.07 -5.42 8.40
N GLY A 240 2.59 -6.47 7.76
CA GLY A 240 1.88 -6.45 6.50
C GLY A 240 1.07 -7.72 6.31
N VAL A 241 0.31 -7.75 5.27
CA VAL A 241 -0.65 -8.82 4.98
C VAL A 241 -0.44 -9.34 3.57
N LEU A 242 -0.48 -10.64 3.43
CA LEU A 242 -0.77 -11.37 2.22
C LEU A 242 -2.14 -12.04 2.37
N TYR A 243 -3.09 -11.65 1.56
CA TYR A 243 -4.24 -12.50 1.23
C TYR A 243 -3.85 -13.39 0.06
N GLY A 244 -4.18 -14.68 0.15
CA GLY A 244 -4.03 -15.61 -0.96
C GLY A 244 -5.17 -16.62 -0.97
N LYS A 245 -5.76 -16.88 -2.14
CA LYS A 245 -6.77 -17.94 -2.26
C LYS A 245 -6.21 -19.25 -1.75
N LYS A 246 -6.95 -19.94 -0.89
CA LYS A 246 -6.56 -21.19 -0.21
C LYS A 246 -5.94 -22.20 -1.17
N LYS A 247 -6.52 -22.38 -2.37
CA LYS A 247 -6.00 -23.31 -3.39
C LYS A 247 -4.53 -23.07 -3.75
N TRP A 248 -4.11 -21.80 -3.83
CA TRP A 248 -2.73 -21.44 -4.13
C TRP A 248 -1.82 -21.62 -2.92
N LEU A 249 -2.25 -21.14 -1.75
CA LEU A 249 -1.47 -21.27 -0.51
C LEU A 249 -1.22 -22.74 -0.13
N GLU A 250 -2.20 -23.64 -0.34
CA GLU A 250 -2.02 -25.07 -0.11
C GLU A 250 -0.99 -25.67 -1.07
N ALA A 251 -1.01 -25.31 -2.34
CA ALA A 251 -0.15 -25.87 -3.38
C ALA A 251 1.29 -25.31 -3.38
N MET A 252 1.47 -24.05 -2.91
CA MET A 252 2.79 -23.41 -2.82
C MET A 252 3.65 -24.03 -1.71
N PRO A 253 4.96 -24.26 -1.91
CA PRO A 253 5.88 -24.61 -0.84
C PRO A 253 6.05 -23.43 0.14
N PRO A 254 6.50 -23.68 1.39
CA PRO A 254 6.81 -22.60 2.31
C PRO A 254 7.98 -21.74 1.79
N TYR A 255 7.93 -20.44 2.13
CA TYR A 255 8.97 -19.48 1.74
C TYR A 255 10.17 -19.49 2.70
N MET A 256 9.90 -19.61 4.00
CA MET A 256 10.91 -19.64 5.06
C MET A 256 10.73 -20.90 5.90
N GLY A 257 11.86 -21.51 6.32
CA GLY A 257 11.86 -22.61 7.26
C GLY A 257 12.22 -22.14 8.67
N GLY A 258 11.60 -22.74 9.70
CA GLY A 258 11.87 -22.40 11.09
C GLY A 258 10.88 -23.07 12.06
N GLY A 259 10.82 -22.57 13.28
CA GLY A 259 9.77 -22.93 14.23
C GLY A 259 8.40 -22.41 13.78
N GLU A 260 7.35 -22.77 14.47
CA GLU A 260 5.93 -22.45 14.24
C GLU A 260 5.33 -23.03 12.96
N MET A 261 6.02 -22.98 11.81
CA MET A 261 5.54 -23.38 10.50
C MET A 261 5.64 -24.89 10.22
N VAL A 262 6.12 -25.69 11.19
CA VAL A 262 6.36 -27.13 11.03
C VAL A 262 5.34 -27.98 11.80
N GLY A 263 4.99 -29.13 11.23
CA GLY A 263 4.29 -30.21 11.92
C GLY A 263 5.28 -31.12 12.63
N THR A 264 5.90 -32.07 11.92
CA THR A 264 6.92 -32.98 12.43
C THR A 264 8.24 -32.71 11.72
N VAL A 265 9.34 -32.70 12.49
CA VAL A 265 10.69 -32.52 11.96
C VAL A 265 11.55 -33.74 12.32
N THR A 266 12.17 -34.34 11.32
CA THR A 266 13.21 -35.34 11.46
C THR A 266 14.40 -34.95 10.59
N PHE A 267 15.56 -35.58 10.78
CA PHE A 267 16.70 -35.33 9.88
C PHE A 267 16.43 -35.76 8.42
N ALA A 268 15.48 -36.66 8.21
CA ALA A 268 15.15 -37.18 6.86
C ALA A 268 14.08 -36.32 6.15
N GLN A 269 13.12 -35.77 6.90
CA GLN A 269 12.00 -35.04 6.32
C GLN A 269 11.31 -34.11 7.33
N THR A 270 10.59 -33.12 6.80
CA THR A 270 9.76 -32.20 7.55
C THR A 270 8.35 -32.17 6.96
N THR A 271 7.33 -32.18 7.81
CA THR A 271 5.98 -31.83 7.44
C THR A 271 5.67 -30.41 7.90
N TYR A 272 4.73 -29.74 7.25
CA TYR A 272 4.42 -28.34 7.54
C TYR A 272 3.11 -28.18 8.29
N ALA A 273 3.00 -27.10 9.06
CA ALA A 273 1.77 -26.74 9.73
C ALA A 273 0.66 -26.40 8.74
N PRO A 274 -0.62 -26.48 9.12
CA PRO A 274 -1.73 -25.97 8.32
C PRO A 274 -1.61 -24.47 8.04
N LEU A 275 -2.37 -23.97 7.04
CA LEU A 275 -2.50 -22.54 6.80
C LEU A 275 -3.12 -21.82 8.01
N PRO A 276 -2.77 -20.59 8.28
CA PRO A 276 -1.75 -19.78 7.60
C PRO A 276 -0.33 -20.03 8.14
N MET A 277 -0.17 -20.80 9.21
CA MET A 277 1.09 -21.00 9.96
C MET A 277 2.23 -21.52 9.07
N LYS A 278 1.92 -22.28 8.01
CA LYS A 278 2.88 -22.73 6.99
C LYS A 278 3.78 -21.61 6.43
N PHE A 279 3.28 -20.38 6.43
CA PHE A 279 4.00 -19.20 5.90
C PHE A 279 4.46 -18.21 6.98
N GLU A 280 4.23 -18.52 8.26
CA GLU A 280 4.56 -17.67 9.39
C GLU A 280 5.65 -18.33 10.25
N ALA A 281 6.89 -18.35 9.73
CA ALA A 281 8.02 -19.00 10.37
C ALA A 281 8.64 -18.14 11.50
N GLY A 282 9.03 -18.78 12.59
CA GLY A 282 9.71 -18.15 13.74
C GLY A 282 8.75 -17.42 14.65
N THR A 283 9.28 -16.67 15.63
CA THR A 283 8.46 -15.83 16.50
C THR A 283 7.97 -14.61 15.72
N GLN A 284 6.65 -14.49 15.62
CA GLN A 284 6.00 -13.44 14.87
C GLN A 284 6.15 -12.06 15.54
N ASN A 285 6.05 -10.98 14.77
CA ASN A 285 5.99 -9.61 15.28
C ASN A 285 4.60 -9.31 15.84
N PHE A 286 4.22 -10.01 16.92
CA PHE A 286 2.86 -9.99 17.47
C PHE A 286 2.43 -8.61 17.97
N ALA A 287 3.35 -7.84 18.57
CA ALA A 287 3.02 -6.50 19.08
C ALA A 287 2.64 -5.52 17.96
N SER A 288 3.42 -5.50 16.86
CA SER A 288 3.08 -4.66 15.71
C SER A 288 1.85 -5.18 14.96
N THR A 289 1.71 -6.49 14.80
CA THR A 289 0.57 -7.11 14.11
C THR A 289 -0.75 -6.85 14.83
N ALA A 290 -0.76 -6.87 16.17
CA ALA A 290 -1.95 -6.55 16.95
C ALA A 290 -2.46 -5.12 16.74
N THR A 291 -1.63 -4.21 16.22
CA THR A 291 -2.05 -2.85 15.86
C THR A 291 -2.90 -2.77 14.58
N LEU A 292 -2.97 -3.85 13.79
CA LEU A 292 -3.83 -3.89 12.61
C LEU A 292 -5.31 -3.79 12.97
N LYS A 293 -5.74 -4.41 14.08
CA LYS A 293 -7.13 -4.34 14.51
C LYS A 293 -7.59 -2.90 14.77
N PRO A 294 -6.98 -2.09 15.66
CA PRO A 294 -7.40 -0.70 15.86
C PRO A 294 -7.22 0.15 14.60
N ALA A 295 -6.26 -0.15 13.73
CA ALA A 295 -6.13 0.53 12.45
C ALA A 295 -7.31 0.22 11.52
N VAL A 296 -7.78 -1.02 11.45
CA VAL A 296 -9.00 -1.40 10.71
C VAL A 296 -10.24 -0.73 11.32
N GLU A 297 -10.36 -0.71 12.65
CA GLU A 297 -11.48 -0.06 13.35
C GLU A 297 -11.53 1.44 13.04
N PHE A 298 -10.40 2.11 12.85
CA PHE A 298 -10.33 3.51 12.42
C PHE A 298 -11.03 3.72 11.06
N PHE A 299 -10.93 2.80 10.10
CA PHE A 299 -11.63 2.92 8.82
C PHE A 299 -13.15 2.94 8.95
N ASN A 300 -13.72 2.37 10.02
CA ASN A 300 -15.16 2.47 10.29
C ASN A 300 -15.58 3.91 10.57
N LEU A 301 -14.71 4.72 11.21
CA LEU A 301 -14.95 6.16 11.45
C LEU A 301 -14.91 6.96 10.14
N LEU A 302 -14.12 6.51 9.16
CA LEU A 302 -14.00 7.14 7.85
C LEU A 302 -15.16 6.81 6.90
N ASN A 303 -16.02 5.84 7.25
CA ASN A 303 -17.16 5.48 6.42
C ASN A 303 -18.33 6.48 6.56
N ASN A 304 -18.04 7.74 6.31
CA ASN A 304 -18.93 8.89 6.37
C ASN A 304 -18.93 9.61 5.01
N ASN A 305 -20.09 9.77 4.40
CA ASN A 305 -20.23 10.41 3.08
C ASN A 305 -19.79 11.88 3.07
N GLU A 306 -20.02 12.62 4.17
CA GLU A 306 -19.61 14.01 4.27
C GLU A 306 -18.07 14.11 4.31
N LEU A 307 -17.40 13.20 5.01
CA LEU A 307 -15.94 13.13 5.06
C LEU A 307 -15.35 12.79 3.68
N LYS A 308 -15.91 11.80 2.99
CA LYS A 308 -15.50 11.44 1.63
C LYS A 308 -15.66 12.61 0.66
N GLN A 309 -16.77 13.36 0.78
CA GLN A 309 -16.98 14.56 -0.04
C GLN A 309 -15.97 15.66 0.31
N TYR A 310 -15.63 15.81 1.60
CA TYR A 310 -14.62 16.79 2.02
C TYR A 310 -13.23 16.44 1.46
N GLU A 311 -12.82 15.19 1.53
CA GLU A 311 -11.57 14.71 0.90
C GLU A 311 -11.57 14.93 -0.63
N ALA A 312 -12.70 14.64 -1.30
CA ALA A 312 -12.87 14.90 -2.72
C ALA A 312 -12.73 16.40 -3.04
N ASN A 313 -13.29 17.29 -2.21
CA ASN A 313 -13.16 18.74 -2.41
C ASN A 313 -11.70 19.20 -2.29
N ILE A 314 -10.92 18.66 -1.36
CA ILE A 314 -9.49 18.98 -1.23
C ILE A 314 -8.72 18.45 -2.44
N ARG A 315 -9.01 17.20 -2.86
CA ARG A 315 -8.42 16.61 -4.07
C ARG A 315 -8.67 17.50 -5.29
N ASP A 316 -9.92 17.87 -5.50
CA ASP A 316 -10.34 18.65 -6.69
C ASP A 316 -9.73 20.06 -6.68
N TYR A 317 -9.66 20.70 -5.50
CA TYR A 317 -8.98 21.98 -5.32
C TYR A 317 -7.49 21.90 -5.71
N LEU A 318 -6.75 20.92 -5.19
CA LEU A 318 -5.33 20.76 -5.50
C LEU A 318 -5.11 20.37 -6.96
N LEU A 319 -5.97 19.51 -7.49
CA LEU A 319 -5.91 19.12 -8.90
C LEU A 319 -6.07 20.33 -9.83
N ASP A 320 -7.08 21.17 -9.55
CA ASP A 320 -7.37 22.38 -10.33
C ASP A 320 -6.18 23.36 -10.27
N VAL A 321 -5.68 23.67 -9.09
CA VAL A 321 -4.56 24.60 -8.91
C VAL A 321 -3.29 24.11 -9.61
N LEU A 322 -2.95 22.81 -9.46
CA LEU A 322 -1.73 22.26 -10.05
C LEU A 322 -1.82 22.11 -11.57
N LEU A 323 -3.01 21.90 -12.13
CA LEU A 323 -3.21 21.82 -13.58
C LEU A 323 -3.17 23.19 -14.28
N HIS A 324 -3.60 24.25 -13.59
CA HIS A 324 -3.66 25.59 -14.18
C HIS A 324 -2.38 26.43 -13.99
N ASP A 325 -1.39 25.95 -13.24
CA ASP A 325 -0.08 26.61 -13.13
C ASP A 325 0.84 26.18 -14.26
N GLU A 326 1.09 27.07 -15.23
CA GLU A 326 1.92 26.81 -16.40
C GLU A 326 3.38 26.42 -16.07
N ARG A 327 3.86 26.71 -14.86
CA ARG A 327 5.20 26.31 -14.37
C ARG A 327 5.27 24.83 -13.99
N ILE A 328 4.08 24.21 -13.75
CA ILE A 328 3.95 22.87 -13.20
C ILE A 328 3.54 21.87 -14.29
N ARG A 329 4.24 20.74 -14.36
CA ARG A 329 3.80 19.58 -15.11
C ARG A 329 3.32 18.52 -14.12
N LEU A 330 2.00 18.33 -14.06
CA LEU A 330 1.36 17.29 -13.23
C LEU A 330 1.35 15.95 -13.97
N TYR A 331 1.62 14.86 -13.24
CA TYR A 331 1.58 13.48 -13.73
C TYR A 331 0.40 12.71 -13.12
N GLY A 332 -0.17 11.77 -13.88
CA GLY A 332 -1.35 11.03 -13.44
C GLY A 332 -2.60 11.91 -13.43
N VAL A 333 -2.91 12.52 -14.56
CA VAL A 333 -4.15 13.30 -14.76
C VAL A 333 -5.28 12.34 -15.10
N PRO A 334 -6.47 12.42 -14.42
CA PRO A 334 -7.62 11.58 -14.77
C PRO A 334 -8.08 11.81 -16.20
N ARG A 335 -8.55 10.74 -16.87
CA ARG A 335 -9.10 10.84 -18.25
C ARG A 335 -10.56 11.22 -18.29
N GLY A 336 -11.33 10.78 -17.30
CA GLY A 336 -12.77 10.98 -17.21
C GLY A 336 -13.15 11.84 -16.01
N THR A 337 -13.36 11.24 -14.86
CA THR A 337 -13.73 11.93 -13.63
C THR A 337 -12.57 12.02 -12.66
N ASN A 338 -12.59 13.02 -11.78
CA ASN A 338 -11.58 13.14 -10.72
C ASN A 338 -11.56 11.94 -9.77
N ASP A 339 -12.61 11.13 -9.72
CA ASP A 339 -12.71 9.91 -8.90
C ASP A 339 -11.79 8.78 -9.37
N GLU A 340 -11.20 8.89 -10.57
CA GLU A 340 -10.13 8.00 -11.04
C GLU A 340 -8.80 8.24 -10.31
N LYS A 341 -8.71 9.26 -9.47
CA LYS A 341 -7.52 9.68 -8.77
C LYS A 341 -7.76 9.85 -7.27
N ILE A 342 -6.84 9.32 -6.47
CA ILE A 342 -6.79 9.61 -5.03
C ILE A 342 -6.13 10.98 -4.77
N PRO A 343 -6.23 11.56 -3.56
CA PRO A 343 -5.58 12.83 -3.22
C PRO A 343 -4.04 12.68 -3.08
N LEU A 344 -3.42 12.31 -4.20
CA LEU A 344 -1.97 12.16 -4.37
C LEU A 344 -1.56 12.83 -5.69
N PHE A 345 -0.57 13.72 -5.62
CA PHE A 345 -0.14 14.56 -6.72
C PHE A 345 1.38 14.51 -6.86
N SER A 346 1.87 14.03 -7.99
CA SER A 346 3.28 14.07 -8.36
C SER A 346 3.49 15.00 -9.53
N PHE A 347 4.45 15.91 -9.41
CA PHE A 347 4.69 16.94 -10.41
C PHE A 347 6.15 17.37 -10.45
N THR A 348 6.51 18.01 -11.55
CA THR A 348 7.78 18.73 -11.72
C THR A 348 7.49 20.22 -11.96
N VAL A 349 8.45 21.07 -11.62
CA VAL A 349 8.40 22.51 -11.90
C VAL A 349 9.50 22.84 -12.90
N SER A 350 9.16 23.57 -13.97
CA SER A 350 10.12 23.92 -15.02
C SER A 350 11.28 24.75 -14.45
N GLY A 351 12.50 24.31 -14.69
CA GLY A 351 13.70 24.99 -14.21
C GLY A 351 14.04 24.79 -12.72
N VAL A 352 13.24 24.03 -11.97
CA VAL A 352 13.42 23.81 -10.52
C VAL A 352 13.65 22.35 -10.20
N HIS A 353 14.69 22.04 -9.43
CA HIS A 353 14.95 20.69 -8.97
C HIS A 353 13.98 20.29 -7.84
N HIS A 354 13.40 19.10 -7.91
CA HIS A 354 12.39 18.63 -6.96
C HIS A 354 12.89 18.55 -5.52
N GLU A 355 14.19 18.29 -5.29
CA GLU A 355 14.76 18.26 -3.93
C GLU A 355 14.88 19.65 -3.33
N ASP A 356 15.30 20.66 -4.10
CA ASP A 356 15.42 22.05 -3.63
C ASP A 356 14.05 22.57 -3.22
N LEU A 357 13.01 22.27 -4.03
CA LEU A 357 11.65 22.62 -3.72
C LEU A 357 11.16 21.96 -2.42
N ALA A 358 11.44 20.67 -2.24
CA ALA A 358 11.10 19.94 -1.00
C ALA A 358 11.81 20.51 0.24
N LEU A 359 13.09 20.87 0.12
CA LEU A 359 13.87 21.47 1.21
C LEU A 359 13.30 22.82 1.66
N ILE A 360 12.86 23.66 0.71
CA ILE A 360 12.24 24.95 1.05
C ILE A 360 10.88 24.74 1.73
N LEU A 361 10.06 23.82 1.22
CA LEU A 361 8.76 23.48 1.82
C LEU A 361 8.92 22.93 3.25
N ASP A 362 9.94 22.08 3.49
CA ASP A 362 10.28 21.58 4.83
C ASP A 362 10.54 22.73 5.81
N LYS A 363 11.32 23.75 5.40
CA LYS A 363 11.54 24.94 6.24
C LYS A 363 10.29 25.77 6.50
N MET A 364 9.26 25.56 5.69
CA MET A 364 7.93 26.15 5.90
C MET A 364 6.98 25.27 6.72
N GLY A 365 7.46 24.11 7.24
CA GLY A 365 6.69 23.18 8.06
C GLY A 365 5.88 22.16 7.26
N ILE A 366 6.16 22.01 5.96
CA ILE A 366 5.39 21.13 5.06
C ILE A 366 6.26 19.92 4.69
N ALA A 367 5.85 18.74 5.13
CA ALA A 367 6.50 17.47 4.82
C ALA A 367 5.92 16.89 3.52
N VAL A 368 6.74 16.85 2.48
CA VAL A 368 6.43 16.26 1.17
C VAL A 368 7.50 15.24 0.78
N ARG A 369 7.28 14.48 -0.27
CA ARG A 369 8.27 13.54 -0.81
C ARG A 369 8.90 14.09 -2.07
N SER A 370 10.24 13.91 -2.23
CA SER A 370 10.94 14.16 -3.48
C SER A 370 11.68 12.91 -3.96
N GLY A 371 11.93 12.80 -5.26
CA GLY A 371 12.74 11.74 -5.88
C GLY A 371 11.92 10.76 -6.72
N GLN A 372 12.41 9.51 -6.84
CA GLN A 372 11.88 8.49 -7.75
C GLN A 372 10.72 7.66 -7.17
N MET A 373 10.35 7.83 -5.90
CA MET A 373 9.24 7.13 -5.22
C MET A 373 9.31 5.59 -5.29
N CYS A 374 10.52 5.02 -5.42
CA CYS A 374 10.75 3.59 -5.68
C CYS A 374 10.00 3.07 -6.93
N ALA A 375 9.94 3.88 -7.99
CA ALA A 375 9.32 3.56 -9.27
C ALA A 375 10.18 4.15 -10.42
N GLU A 376 11.47 3.82 -10.43
CA GLU A 376 12.44 4.35 -11.39
C GLU A 376 12.04 4.08 -12.85
N PRO A 377 11.54 2.89 -13.24
CA PRO A 377 11.08 2.67 -14.62
C PRO A 377 9.99 3.64 -15.07
N LEU A 378 9.11 4.07 -14.14
CA LEU A 378 8.08 5.05 -14.43
C LEU A 378 8.66 6.46 -14.57
N MET A 379 9.72 6.81 -13.83
CA MET A 379 10.46 8.07 -14.03
C MET A 379 11.12 8.11 -15.41
N ASP A 380 11.76 7.01 -15.82
CA ASP A 380 12.36 6.86 -17.15
C ASP A 380 11.31 7.00 -18.26
N ARG A 381 10.12 6.41 -18.07
CA ARG A 381 8.99 6.55 -19.01
C ARG A 381 8.58 8.00 -19.23
N PHE A 382 8.61 8.82 -18.20
CA PHE A 382 8.29 10.25 -18.29
C PHE A 382 9.49 11.16 -18.61
N GLY A 383 10.70 10.60 -18.66
CA GLY A 383 11.93 11.34 -18.96
C GLY A 383 12.33 12.31 -17.84
N VAL A 384 12.13 11.92 -16.56
CA VAL A 384 12.44 12.76 -15.40
C VAL A 384 13.34 12.01 -14.41
N THR A 385 14.18 12.74 -13.67
CA THR A 385 15.06 12.18 -12.64
C THR A 385 14.34 11.93 -11.32
N GLY A 386 13.18 12.55 -11.12
CA GLY A 386 12.36 12.48 -9.93
C GLY A 386 11.25 13.53 -9.98
N MET A 387 10.35 13.47 -9.02
CA MET A 387 9.21 14.37 -8.88
C MET A 387 9.08 14.86 -7.44
N LEU A 388 8.36 15.95 -7.22
CA LEU A 388 7.78 16.28 -5.93
C LEU A 388 6.43 15.57 -5.81
N ARG A 389 6.18 14.88 -4.68
CA ARG A 389 4.91 14.21 -4.43
C ARG A 389 4.25 14.73 -3.15
N VAL A 390 2.98 15.07 -3.27
CA VAL A 390 2.07 15.46 -2.18
C VAL A 390 1.01 14.38 -2.05
N SER A 391 0.79 13.85 -0.85
CA SER A 391 -0.21 12.82 -0.59
C SER A 391 -0.92 13.06 0.72
N LEU A 392 -2.23 13.13 0.67
CA LEU A 392 -3.10 13.47 1.79
C LEU A 392 -3.69 12.22 2.44
N ALA A 393 -4.22 12.43 3.65
CA ALA A 393 -4.96 11.45 4.43
C ALA A 393 -6.20 12.13 5.06
N PRO A 394 -7.17 11.38 5.59
CA PRO A 394 -8.43 11.91 6.12
C PRO A 394 -8.30 12.97 7.23
N TYR A 395 -7.16 13.08 7.85
CA TYR A 395 -6.86 14.11 8.87
C TYR A 395 -6.29 15.41 8.31
N ASN A 396 -6.03 15.48 6.99
CA ASN A 396 -5.56 16.71 6.38
C ASN A 396 -6.73 17.67 6.09
N THR A 397 -6.46 18.99 6.15
CA THR A 397 -7.49 20.00 6.05
C THR A 397 -7.37 20.84 4.79
N MET A 398 -8.47 21.54 4.42
CA MET A 398 -8.46 22.47 3.31
C MET A 398 -7.50 23.63 3.56
N GLU A 399 -7.43 24.12 4.82
CA GLU A 399 -6.49 25.16 5.22
C GLU A 399 -5.04 24.75 5.04
N GLU A 400 -4.71 23.47 5.29
CA GLU A 400 -3.38 22.90 5.00
C GLU A 400 -3.10 22.88 3.49
N ALA A 401 -4.09 22.55 2.67
CA ALA A 401 -3.97 22.55 1.21
C ALA A 401 -3.76 23.97 0.67
N GLU A 402 -4.53 24.95 1.15
CA GLU A 402 -4.37 26.37 0.79
C GLU A 402 -3.00 26.92 1.23
N TYR A 403 -2.57 26.57 2.45
CA TYR A 403 -1.24 26.95 2.96
C TYR A 403 -0.13 26.35 2.11
N PHE A 404 -0.26 25.07 1.72
CA PHE A 404 0.68 24.41 0.81
C PHE A 404 0.79 25.15 -0.51
N VAL A 405 -0.32 25.49 -1.16
CA VAL A 405 -0.32 26.21 -2.45
C VAL A 405 0.38 27.57 -2.31
N LYS A 406 0.11 28.31 -1.26
CA LYS A 406 0.79 29.58 -0.97
C LYS A 406 2.31 29.40 -0.80
N CYS A 407 2.72 28.39 -0.06
CA CYS A 407 4.12 28.09 0.18
C CYS A 407 4.83 27.54 -1.08
N LEU A 408 4.14 26.73 -1.88
CA LEU A 408 4.62 26.23 -3.16
C LEU A 408 4.95 27.37 -4.12
N ASN A 409 4.02 28.30 -4.32
CA ASN A 409 4.25 29.47 -5.17
C ASN A 409 5.46 30.27 -4.69
N LYS A 410 5.55 30.56 -3.39
CA LYS A 410 6.70 31.27 -2.83
C LYS A 410 8.00 30.52 -3.02
N ALA A 411 8.01 29.21 -2.85
CA ALA A 411 9.21 28.39 -3.05
C ALA A 411 9.66 28.36 -4.51
N ILE A 412 8.71 28.27 -5.45
CA ILE A 412 8.99 28.37 -6.89
C ILE A 412 9.61 29.73 -7.23
N ASP A 413 9.00 30.83 -6.75
CA ASP A 413 9.51 32.21 -6.99
C ASP A 413 10.89 32.47 -6.39
N MET A 414 11.29 31.70 -5.37
CA MET A 414 12.63 31.80 -4.76
C MET A 414 13.68 31.02 -5.54
N LEU A 415 13.28 30.04 -6.35
CA LEU A 415 14.19 29.15 -7.10
C LEU A 415 14.31 29.52 -8.58
N LEU A 416 13.38 30.29 -9.14
CA LEU A 416 13.43 30.89 -10.46
C LEU A 416 14.07 32.29 -10.44
#